data_602e0277357dd44ac4098e60d7a8dd59
#
_entry.id   602e0277357dd44ac4098e60d7a8dd59
#
_cell.length_a   1.000
_cell.length_b   1.000
_cell.length_c   1.000
_cell.angle_alpha   90.00
_cell.angle_beta   90.00
_cell.angle_gamma   90.00
#
_symmetry.space_group_name_H-M   'P 1'
#
loop_
_entity.id
_entity.type
_entity.pdbx_description
1 polymer ?
#
loop_
_entity_poly.entity_id
_entity_poly.type
_entity_poly.pdbx_seq_one_letter_code
_entity_poly.pdbx_strand_id
1 'polypeptide(L)'
;MSTLFQPTALVGAIAIAMGFSTSVSATTEAQTSAKSSLSTIVVTASRSEQNIENVPARISIIEPKVLDQSPIASLPYLLINDASINMVQTGGYGQQASIFLRGTESDHTLVMRDGVRLNTPSQGSASIQFIDTTDLKQIEVLKGPASVLYGTDAIGGVIQLVSKTPVKTGAFVTGEIGENKTYKSIVGADFAENGLYAQIRGQRLESDGTEVLSNSNQKYAYDQKGYSAKFGVDKEAFSASLDYSQNEGNGAYNLNGNLVSQDFQNEIVNLKGKVKITSDLELNARLSQFKDDLDQMDKPDFVHNTSKEAEVYGKWQFTPSQNILMGVTHKNIEADILSKSDWDPMYDVEYSRKNNSTGYFAQHQYQVNNIDTQFGIRLEDDERFGSHTVGQGAVRYHFSPSTSIYTNIGSSFRAPSMNDLYAKNWGGNPNLKPEEGFSYEVGLDQKVTENSVISLSVYRNEVDNLITSKNNTLINVNKSEFTGGEVSYKWSANDLFLNASYAYVQAKNAETNEDLQKRPRQKATLSAGLQNEVYGISTSIVGSSKSKSYSTQYNNPGYATIDVNAYWNINPNIKLFTNIENIGDVQYETEYSSGNGIYYINGGRQASVGVTFKY
;
A
#
# COMPACT_ATOMS: atom_id res chain seq x y z
N MET A 1 -12.15 4.03 30.73
CA MET A 1 -10.96 3.21 31.07
C MET A 1 -9.80 3.59 30.15
N SER A 2 -9.19 4.75 30.38
CA SER A 2 -8.28 5.39 29.38
C SER A 2 -6.83 5.54 29.86
N THR A 3 -6.29 4.59 30.64
CA THR A 3 -4.96 4.79 31.26
C THR A 3 -3.94 3.66 31.02
N LEU A 4 -4.07 2.81 30.00
CA LEU A 4 -3.21 1.63 29.85
C LEU A 4 -2.16 1.69 28.72
N PHE A 5 -1.98 2.81 28.05
CA PHE A 5 -0.90 2.92 27.05
C PHE A 5 0.15 3.95 27.46
N GLN A 6 0.98 3.57 28.46
CA GLN A 6 2.27 4.22 28.67
C GLN A 6 3.32 3.54 27.78
N PRO A 7 4.31 4.27 27.22
CA PRO A 7 5.34 3.71 26.34
C PRO A 7 6.13 2.55 26.99
N THR A 8 6.14 2.45 28.29
CA THR A 8 6.75 1.36 29.06
C THR A 8 6.09 -0.01 28.86
N ALA A 9 4.80 -0.07 28.48
CA ALA A 9 4.11 -1.34 28.24
C ALA A 9 4.47 -1.97 26.87
N LEU A 10 4.76 -1.14 25.86
CA LEU A 10 5.16 -1.61 24.53
C LEU A 10 6.57 -2.24 24.54
N VAL A 11 7.50 -1.63 25.28
CA VAL A 11 8.86 -2.16 25.48
C VAL A 11 8.84 -3.45 26.28
N GLY A 12 7.92 -3.58 27.25
CA GLY A 12 7.74 -4.78 28.06
C GLY A 12 7.25 -5.99 27.24
N ALA A 13 6.32 -5.79 26.30
CA ALA A 13 5.79 -6.87 25.47
C ALA A 13 6.85 -7.43 24.49
N ILE A 14 7.72 -6.56 23.97
CA ILE A 14 8.85 -6.97 23.11
C ILE A 14 9.95 -7.68 23.91
N ALA A 15 10.22 -7.25 25.15
CA ALA A 15 11.20 -7.89 26.01
C ALA A 15 10.79 -9.31 26.47
N ILE A 16 9.50 -9.58 26.64
CA ILE A 16 8.96 -10.90 27.00
C ILE A 16 9.10 -11.88 25.82
N ALA A 17 8.95 -11.39 24.56
CA ALA A 17 9.14 -12.23 23.37
C ALA A 17 10.60 -12.62 23.13
N MET A 18 11.58 -11.85 23.61
CA MET A 18 13.00 -12.13 23.47
C MET A 18 13.57 -13.03 24.60
N GLY A 19 12.81 -13.27 25.66
CA GLY A 19 13.26 -14.01 26.85
C GLY A 19 13.15 -15.54 26.79
N PHE A 20 12.56 -16.12 25.76
CA PHE A 20 12.39 -17.58 25.62
C PHE A 20 13.34 -18.22 24.62
N SER A 21 14.64 -18.05 24.81
CA SER A 21 15.63 -18.90 24.14
C SER A 21 16.01 -20.08 25.05
N THR A 22 15.19 -21.11 25.10
CA THR A 22 15.58 -22.40 25.65
C THR A 22 16.34 -23.18 24.56
N SER A 23 17.60 -23.44 24.82
CA SER A 23 18.46 -24.32 24.03
C SER A 23 17.89 -25.75 24.00
N VAL A 24 17.26 -26.11 22.90
CA VAL A 24 16.96 -27.52 22.59
C VAL A 24 18.10 -28.07 21.74
N SER A 25 18.90 -28.93 22.33
CA SER A 25 19.87 -29.74 21.57
C SER A 25 19.12 -30.83 20.83
N ALA A 26 19.02 -30.73 19.53
CA ALA A 26 18.49 -31.78 18.67
C ALA A 26 19.65 -32.52 17.98
N THR A 27 19.67 -33.82 18.13
CA THR A 27 20.54 -34.78 17.46
C THR A 27 20.24 -34.78 15.94
N THR A 28 21.34 -34.77 15.19
CA THR A 28 21.37 -34.68 13.72
C THR A 28 20.90 -35.97 13.06
N GLU A 29 19.84 -35.93 12.28
CA GLU A 29 19.64 -36.83 11.15
C GLU A 29 19.51 -35.97 9.88
N ALA A 30 20.38 -36.27 8.91
CA ALA A 30 20.46 -35.53 7.65
C ALA A 30 19.28 -35.91 6.77
N GLN A 31 18.27 -35.05 6.72
CA GLN A 31 17.33 -34.97 5.61
C GLN A 31 17.65 -33.72 4.77
N THR A 32 17.80 -33.93 3.47
CA THR A 32 17.94 -32.88 2.47
C THR A 32 16.71 -31.96 2.52
N SER A 33 16.77 -30.95 3.38
CA SER A 33 15.76 -29.88 3.42
C SER A 33 15.94 -28.97 2.22
N ALA A 34 14.87 -28.78 1.47
CA ALA A 34 14.77 -27.72 0.47
C ALA A 34 15.24 -26.41 1.11
N LYS A 35 16.25 -25.76 0.54
CA LYS A 35 16.72 -24.44 0.94
C LYS A 35 15.54 -23.49 0.88
N SER A 36 15.01 -23.11 2.03
CA SER A 36 14.19 -21.92 2.18
C SER A 36 15.11 -20.73 1.90
N SER A 37 15.20 -20.32 0.65
CA SER A 37 15.95 -19.11 0.31
C SER A 37 15.15 -17.91 0.78
N LEU A 38 15.69 -17.12 1.68
CA LEU A 38 15.22 -15.78 2.06
C LEU A 38 15.31 -14.78 0.88
N SER A 39 15.66 -15.22 -0.32
CA SER A 39 15.76 -14.40 -1.51
C SER A 39 14.36 -14.08 -2.04
N THR A 40 13.81 -12.96 -1.63
CA THR A 40 12.53 -12.45 -2.15
C THR A 40 12.78 -11.57 -3.36
N ILE A 41 12.06 -11.85 -4.45
CA ILE A 41 12.13 -11.08 -5.69
C ILE A 41 11.15 -9.91 -5.62
N VAL A 42 11.63 -8.73 -5.97
CA VAL A 42 10.86 -7.48 -6.07
C VAL A 42 11.02 -6.85 -7.44
N VAL A 43 10.02 -6.10 -7.85
CA VAL A 43 10.01 -5.37 -9.13
C VAL A 43 9.91 -3.85 -8.96
N THR A 44 9.42 -3.38 -7.80
CA THR A 44 9.11 -1.96 -7.58
C THR A 44 10.34 -1.05 -7.65
N ALA A 45 11.50 -1.51 -7.18
CA ALA A 45 12.68 -0.63 -7.09
C ALA A 45 13.36 -0.35 -8.43
N SER A 46 13.14 -1.18 -9.46
CA SER A 46 13.88 -1.10 -10.72
C SER A 46 13.06 -1.40 -11.97
N ARG A 47 11.73 -1.52 -11.85
CA ARG A 47 10.82 -1.96 -12.93
C ARG A 47 11.23 -3.30 -13.57
N SER A 48 12.04 -4.07 -12.87
CA SER A 48 12.46 -5.42 -13.26
C SER A 48 12.68 -6.29 -12.03
N GLU A 49 12.49 -7.58 -12.20
CA GLU A 49 12.73 -8.56 -11.13
C GLU A 49 14.18 -8.50 -10.66
N GLN A 50 14.37 -8.33 -9.36
CA GLN A 50 15.67 -8.39 -8.70
C GLN A 50 15.54 -8.91 -7.28
N ASN A 51 16.64 -9.42 -6.73
CA ASN A 51 16.68 -9.83 -5.34
C ASN A 51 16.65 -8.61 -4.43
N ILE A 52 15.75 -8.60 -3.43
CA ILE A 52 15.60 -7.52 -2.45
C ILE A 52 16.93 -7.17 -1.75
N GLU A 53 17.81 -8.16 -1.56
CA GLU A 53 19.11 -7.98 -0.91
C GLU A 53 20.06 -7.06 -1.69
N ASN A 54 19.85 -6.89 -3.00
CA ASN A 54 20.66 -6.06 -3.89
C ASN A 54 20.07 -4.65 -4.09
N VAL A 55 18.86 -4.40 -3.58
CA VAL A 55 18.20 -3.10 -3.71
C VAL A 55 18.76 -2.12 -2.68
N PRO A 56 19.37 -1.00 -3.08
CA PRO A 56 19.88 0.00 -2.14
C PRO A 56 18.77 0.94 -1.63
N ALA A 57 17.65 0.36 -1.18
CA ALA A 57 16.52 1.07 -0.60
C ALA A 57 15.78 0.15 0.39
N ARG A 58 14.95 0.73 1.23
CA ARG A 58 14.08 -0.04 2.14
C ARG A 58 12.83 -0.49 1.42
N ILE A 59 12.62 -1.80 1.37
CA ILE A 59 11.39 -2.42 0.85
C ILE A 59 10.83 -3.35 1.92
N SER A 60 9.53 -3.29 2.14
CA SER A 60 8.80 -4.33 2.85
C SER A 60 7.85 -5.07 1.89
N ILE A 61 7.59 -6.34 2.19
CA ILE A 61 6.79 -7.21 1.35
C ILE A 61 5.77 -7.92 2.22
N ILE A 62 4.50 -7.86 1.80
CA ILE A 62 3.46 -8.76 2.26
C ILE A 62 3.50 -9.96 1.32
N GLU A 63 3.95 -11.07 1.85
CA GLU A 63 4.27 -12.27 1.07
C GLU A 63 3.02 -13.03 0.62
N PRO A 64 3.11 -13.84 -0.46
CA PRO A 64 2.00 -14.65 -0.95
C PRO A 64 1.35 -15.52 0.12
N LYS A 65 2.15 -16.06 1.04
CA LYS A 65 1.65 -16.90 2.13
C LYS A 65 0.69 -16.16 3.05
N VAL A 66 0.94 -14.88 3.34
CA VAL A 66 0.06 -14.03 4.17
C VAL A 66 -1.27 -13.81 3.45
N LEU A 67 -1.23 -13.49 2.16
CA LEU A 67 -2.41 -13.28 1.33
C LEU A 67 -3.24 -14.57 1.17
N ASP A 68 -2.59 -15.71 1.03
CA ASP A 68 -3.26 -17.00 0.89
C ASP A 68 -3.88 -17.51 2.21
N GLN A 69 -3.40 -17.05 3.36
CA GLN A 69 -4.01 -17.37 4.67
C GLN A 69 -5.34 -16.66 4.85
N SER A 70 -5.42 -15.40 4.44
CA SER A 70 -6.62 -14.57 4.55
C SER A 70 -7.02 -14.04 3.16
N PRO A 71 -7.62 -14.89 2.29
CA PRO A 71 -7.96 -14.49 0.91
C PRO A 71 -8.96 -13.34 0.82
N ILE A 72 -9.37 -12.80 1.95
CA ILE A 72 -10.51 -11.89 2.11
C ILE A 72 -10.12 -10.60 2.84
N ALA A 73 -8.87 -10.50 3.26
CA ALA A 73 -8.40 -9.30 3.91
C ALA A 73 -8.58 -8.07 3.00
N SER A 74 -9.10 -6.99 3.54
CA SER A 74 -9.14 -5.70 2.85
C SER A 74 -7.71 -5.14 2.71
N LEU A 75 -7.46 -4.34 1.69
CA LEU A 75 -6.15 -3.73 1.50
C LEU A 75 -5.71 -2.87 2.70
N PRO A 76 -6.57 -2.02 3.31
CA PRO A 76 -6.23 -1.32 4.55
C PRO A 76 -5.75 -2.23 5.67
N TYR A 77 -6.43 -3.36 5.90
CA TYR A 77 -6.07 -4.34 6.93
C TYR A 77 -4.71 -5.00 6.66
N LEU A 78 -4.40 -5.32 5.42
CA LEU A 78 -3.09 -5.88 5.06
C LEU A 78 -1.96 -4.88 5.31
N LEU A 79 -2.17 -3.62 4.97
CA LEU A 79 -1.16 -2.56 5.09
C LEU A 79 -0.91 -2.12 6.53
N ILE A 80 -1.88 -2.22 7.43
CA ILE A 80 -1.71 -1.80 8.84
C ILE A 80 -0.64 -2.62 9.56
N ASN A 81 -0.32 -3.82 9.07
CA ASN A 81 0.72 -4.69 9.60
C ASN A 81 2.17 -4.25 9.25
N ASP A 82 2.37 -3.21 8.45
CA ASP A 82 3.67 -2.55 8.30
C ASP A 82 3.79 -1.39 9.31
N ALA A 83 4.80 -1.41 10.18
CA ALA A 83 4.98 -0.39 11.22
C ALA A 83 5.23 1.02 10.66
N SER A 84 5.76 1.15 9.44
CA SER A 84 6.01 2.44 8.79
C SER A 84 4.77 3.08 8.16
N ILE A 85 3.68 2.32 8.06
CA ILE A 85 2.41 2.79 7.51
C ILE A 85 1.46 3.09 8.68
N ASN A 86 1.10 4.36 8.86
CA ASN A 86 -0.05 4.69 9.66
C ASN A 86 -1.29 4.71 8.79
N MET A 87 -2.36 4.11 9.28
CA MET A 87 -3.66 4.06 8.62
C MET A 87 -4.69 4.82 9.44
N VAL A 88 -5.42 5.72 8.80
CA VAL A 88 -6.62 6.34 9.37
C VAL A 88 -7.81 5.86 8.55
N GLN A 89 -8.64 5.03 9.16
CA GLN A 89 -9.86 4.51 8.53
C GLN A 89 -11.06 4.85 9.41
N THR A 90 -12.13 5.31 8.79
CA THR A 90 -13.32 5.84 9.49
C THR A 90 -14.38 4.76 9.79
N GLY A 91 -13.98 3.52 9.99
CA GLY A 91 -14.87 2.38 10.26
C GLY A 91 -14.37 1.07 9.67
N GLY A 92 -15.28 0.12 9.41
CA GLY A 92 -14.98 -1.17 8.81
C GLY A 92 -14.91 -1.16 7.27
N TYR A 93 -15.48 -2.19 6.64
CA TYR A 93 -15.48 -2.33 5.18
C TYR A 93 -16.08 -1.12 4.46
N GLY A 94 -15.43 -0.69 3.36
CA GLY A 94 -15.91 0.39 2.50
C GLY A 94 -15.75 1.80 3.07
N GLN A 95 -15.33 1.93 4.34
CA GLN A 95 -15.12 3.24 4.95
C GLN A 95 -13.80 3.86 4.48
N GLN A 96 -13.80 5.19 4.31
CA GLN A 96 -12.63 5.92 3.83
C GLN A 96 -11.37 5.57 4.61
N ALA A 97 -10.29 5.29 3.88
CA ALA A 97 -9.00 4.93 4.44
C ALA A 97 -7.88 5.79 3.82
N SER A 98 -7.03 6.34 4.68
CA SER A 98 -5.89 7.19 4.32
C SER A 98 -4.59 6.55 4.79
N ILE A 99 -3.57 6.53 3.91
CA ILE A 99 -2.24 5.97 4.17
C ILE A 99 -1.27 7.10 4.49
N PHE A 100 -0.50 6.97 5.55
CA PHE A 100 0.57 7.90 5.91
C PHE A 100 1.89 7.11 6.01
N LEU A 101 2.56 6.93 4.88
CA LEU A 101 3.83 6.19 4.82
C LEU A 101 4.97 7.07 5.38
N ARG A 102 5.66 6.59 6.43
CA ARG A 102 6.70 7.36 7.13
C ARG A 102 6.25 8.76 7.58
N GLY A 103 4.94 8.91 7.85
CA GLY A 103 4.33 10.16 8.31
C GLY A 103 4.06 11.20 7.22
N THR A 104 4.38 10.95 5.95
CA THR A 104 4.03 11.83 4.83
C THR A 104 2.52 11.87 4.59
N GLU A 105 2.03 12.78 3.72
CA GLU A 105 0.59 12.84 3.40
C GLU A 105 0.12 11.62 2.59
N SER A 106 -1.19 11.37 2.59
CA SER A 106 -1.76 10.21 1.89
C SER A 106 -1.54 10.27 0.38
N ASP A 107 -1.53 11.43 -0.19
CA ASP A 107 -1.28 11.74 -1.60
C ASP A 107 0.22 11.82 -1.96
N HIS A 108 1.11 11.68 -0.95
CA HIS A 108 2.55 11.45 -1.14
C HIS A 108 2.91 9.98 -1.33
N THR A 109 1.94 9.08 -1.23
CA THR A 109 2.13 7.64 -1.43
C THR A 109 1.47 7.21 -2.73
N LEU A 110 2.29 6.80 -3.68
CA LEU A 110 1.79 6.26 -4.93
C LEU A 110 1.34 4.81 -4.74
N VAL A 111 0.07 4.52 -5.01
CA VAL A 111 -0.46 3.16 -5.03
C VAL A 111 -0.61 2.71 -6.47
N MET A 112 -0.09 1.51 -6.77
CA MET A 112 -0.12 0.95 -8.13
C MET A 112 -0.59 -0.49 -8.11
N ARG A 113 -1.19 -0.95 -9.21
CA ARG A 113 -1.47 -2.36 -9.47
C ARG A 113 -0.89 -2.76 -10.82
N ASP A 114 0.06 -3.70 -10.82
CA ASP A 114 0.77 -4.16 -12.02
C ASP A 114 1.31 -3.03 -12.90
N GLY A 115 1.74 -1.93 -12.27
CA GLY A 115 2.24 -0.73 -12.92
C GLY A 115 1.18 0.34 -13.23
N VAL A 116 -0.12 0.05 -13.10
CA VAL A 116 -1.20 1.04 -13.27
C VAL A 116 -1.32 1.88 -12.01
N ARG A 117 -1.27 3.19 -12.13
CA ARG A 117 -1.46 4.16 -11.05
C ARG A 117 -2.91 4.20 -10.60
N LEU A 118 -3.17 4.11 -9.29
CA LEU A 118 -4.49 4.12 -8.68
C LEU A 118 -4.81 5.42 -7.91
N ASN A 119 -3.85 6.35 -7.83
CA ASN A 119 -4.10 7.67 -7.24
C ASN A 119 -5.04 8.46 -8.16
N THR A 120 -6.12 9.00 -7.58
CA THR A 120 -7.16 9.69 -8.34
C THR A 120 -6.75 11.12 -8.70
N PRO A 121 -7.04 11.60 -9.91
CA PRO A 121 -6.78 12.99 -10.29
C PRO A 121 -7.42 14.03 -9.38
N SER A 122 -8.61 13.74 -8.86
CA SER A 122 -9.35 14.67 -8.00
C SER A 122 -8.72 14.87 -6.63
N GLN A 123 -8.26 13.80 -5.98
CA GLN A 123 -7.76 13.84 -4.60
C GLN A 123 -6.24 13.64 -4.47
N GLY A 124 -5.57 13.11 -5.51
CA GLY A 124 -4.15 12.75 -5.44
C GLY A 124 -3.85 11.47 -4.66
N SER A 125 -4.81 10.88 -3.95
CA SER A 125 -4.69 9.64 -3.19
C SER A 125 -5.53 8.51 -3.81
N ALA A 126 -5.24 7.26 -3.45
CA ALA A 126 -5.97 6.10 -3.94
C ALA A 126 -7.15 5.74 -3.03
N SER A 127 -8.29 5.34 -3.61
CA SER A 127 -9.48 4.83 -2.90
C SER A 127 -9.26 3.38 -2.46
N ILE A 128 -8.29 3.15 -1.56
CA ILE A 128 -7.80 1.80 -1.20
C ILE A 128 -8.85 0.91 -0.53
N GLN A 129 -9.90 1.49 0.06
CA GLN A 129 -11.00 0.76 0.69
C GLN A 129 -11.86 -0.03 -0.31
N PHE A 130 -11.80 0.31 -1.60
CA PHE A 130 -12.58 -0.33 -2.66
C PHE A 130 -11.75 -1.30 -3.52
N ILE A 131 -10.45 -1.48 -3.23
CA ILE A 131 -9.57 -2.34 -4.02
C ILE A 131 -9.75 -3.80 -3.63
N ASP A 132 -9.96 -4.65 -4.64
CA ASP A 132 -9.99 -6.11 -4.46
C ASP A 132 -8.57 -6.69 -4.33
N THR A 133 -8.39 -7.56 -3.33
CA THR A 133 -7.11 -8.23 -3.03
C THR A 133 -7.08 -9.71 -3.42
N THR A 134 -8.16 -10.25 -3.98
CA THR A 134 -8.35 -11.72 -4.15
C THR A 134 -7.40 -12.37 -5.14
N ASP A 135 -6.91 -11.64 -6.12
CA ASP A 135 -5.98 -12.10 -7.13
C ASP A 135 -4.53 -11.63 -6.92
N LEU A 136 -4.24 -11.00 -5.77
CA LEU A 136 -2.88 -10.53 -5.47
C LEU A 136 -1.93 -11.68 -5.16
N LYS A 137 -0.72 -11.60 -5.70
CA LYS A 137 0.42 -12.46 -5.39
C LYS A 137 1.19 -11.93 -4.19
N GLN A 138 1.52 -10.64 -4.21
CA GLN A 138 2.27 -9.95 -3.15
C GLN A 138 2.00 -8.45 -3.18
N ILE A 139 2.31 -7.77 -2.07
CA ILE A 139 2.29 -6.31 -2.00
C ILE A 139 3.70 -5.86 -1.65
N GLU A 140 4.28 -4.99 -2.45
CA GLU A 140 5.60 -4.40 -2.23
C GLU A 140 5.43 -2.95 -1.77
N VAL A 141 6.14 -2.57 -0.72
CA VAL A 141 6.16 -1.19 -0.20
C VAL A 141 7.59 -0.67 -0.30
N LEU A 142 7.86 0.10 -1.34
CA LEU A 142 9.12 0.83 -1.51
C LEU A 142 9.03 2.13 -0.72
N LYS A 143 9.94 2.35 0.21
CA LYS A 143 9.94 3.48 1.13
C LYS A 143 10.97 4.52 0.70
N GLY A 144 10.60 5.79 0.81
CA GLY A 144 11.43 6.93 0.39
C GLY A 144 11.20 7.35 -1.07
N PRO A 145 12.04 8.25 -1.62
CA PRO A 145 11.79 8.90 -2.89
C PRO A 145 11.82 7.92 -4.06
N ALA A 146 10.78 7.91 -4.87
CA ALA A 146 10.66 7.02 -6.03
C ALA A 146 10.24 7.76 -7.32
N SER A 147 10.27 9.09 -7.30
CA SER A 147 9.79 9.92 -8.42
C SER A 147 10.62 9.77 -9.70
N VAL A 148 11.86 9.31 -9.63
CA VAL A 148 12.69 9.04 -10.82
C VAL A 148 12.00 8.03 -11.75
N LEU A 149 11.54 6.90 -11.22
CA LEU A 149 10.88 5.89 -12.03
C LEU A 149 9.38 6.15 -12.20
N TYR A 150 8.74 6.74 -11.19
CA TYR A 150 7.29 6.78 -11.12
C TYR A 150 6.67 8.17 -11.30
N GLY A 151 7.46 9.25 -11.32
CA GLY A 151 6.97 10.63 -11.48
C GLY A 151 6.32 11.17 -10.22
N THR A 152 5.25 11.95 -10.38
CA THR A 152 4.51 12.60 -9.29
C THR A 152 3.96 11.59 -8.26
N ASP A 153 3.64 12.06 -7.04
CA ASP A 153 2.95 11.35 -5.94
C ASP A 153 3.82 10.30 -5.20
N ALA A 154 5.11 10.18 -5.54
CA ALA A 154 6.02 9.20 -4.94
C ALA A 154 7.06 9.87 -4.00
N ILE A 155 6.62 10.81 -3.15
CA ILE A 155 7.45 11.50 -2.13
C ILE A 155 7.74 10.56 -0.95
N GLY A 156 6.71 9.95 -0.38
CA GLY A 156 6.79 9.01 0.73
C GLY A 156 7.20 7.61 0.31
N GLY A 157 6.82 7.21 -0.91
CA GLY A 157 7.12 5.90 -1.47
C GLY A 157 6.08 5.39 -2.44
N VAL A 158 6.19 4.08 -2.74
CA VAL A 158 5.29 3.38 -3.68
C VAL A 158 4.78 2.10 -3.04
N ILE A 159 3.48 1.87 -3.11
CA ILE A 159 2.83 0.59 -2.78
C ILE A 159 2.43 -0.08 -4.09
N GLN A 160 3.07 -1.20 -4.40
CA GLN A 160 2.82 -1.96 -5.63
C GLN A 160 2.03 -3.22 -5.30
N LEU A 161 0.82 -3.31 -5.82
CA LEU A 161 -0.01 -4.51 -5.80
C LEU A 161 0.36 -5.36 -7.00
N VAL A 162 0.92 -6.54 -6.76
CA VAL A 162 1.35 -7.47 -7.81
C VAL A 162 0.31 -8.59 -7.91
N SER A 163 -0.35 -8.72 -9.06
CA SER A 163 -1.35 -9.76 -9.27
C SER A 163 -0.71 -11.11 -9.62
N LYS A 164 -1.44 -12.20 -9.37
CA LYS A 164 -1.05 -13.56 -9.74
C LYS A 164 -0.99 -13.71 -11.26
N THR A 165 -0.02 -14.47 -11.74
CA THR A 165 0.00 -15.00 -13.11
C THR A 165 -0.12 -16.52 -13.01
N PRO A 166 -1.07 -17.15 -13.68
CA PRO A 166 -1.24 -18.60 -13.64
C PRO A 166 0.01 -19.33 -14.13
N VAL A 167 0.38 -20.37 -13.39
CA VAL A 167 1.48 -21.28 -13.76
C VAL A 167 1.01 -22.72 -13.97
N LYS A 168 -0.26 -23.00 -13.62
CA LYS A 168 -0.93 -24.28 -13.81
C LYS A 168 -2.42 -24.06 -14.01
N THR A 169 -3.07 -25.02 -14.68
CA THR A 169 -4.52 -25.04 -14.85
C THR A 169 -5.21 -25.52 -13.59
N GLY A 170 -6.34 -24.89 -13.23
CA GLY A 170 -7.13 -25.21 -12.06
C GLY A 170 -8.31 -24.25 -11.89
N ALA A 171 -9.19 -24.58 -10.96
CA ALA A 171 -10.32 -23.72 -10.59
C ALA A 171 -10.55 -23.79 -9.08
N PHE A 172 -11.22 -22.79 -8.53
CA PHE A 172 -11.59 -22.81 -7.12
C PHE A 172 -12.87 -22.02 -6.86
N VAL A 173 -13.51 -22.39 -5.75
CA VAL A 173 -14.63 -21.65 -5.17
C VAL A 173 -14.34 -21.45 -3.68
N THR A 174 -14.51 -20.23 -3.19
CA THR A 174 -14.40 -19.89 -1.77
C THR A 174 -15.73 -19.30 -1.30
N GLY A 175 -16.20 -19.76 -0.15
CA GLY A 175 -17.32 -19.15 0.59
C GLY A 175 -16.89 -18.81 1.99
N GLU A 176 -17.34 -17.65 2.50
CA GLU A 176 -17.04 -17.18 3.84
C GLU A 176 -18.27 -16.50 4.45
N ILE A 177 -18.44 -16.69 5.74
CA ILE A 177 -19.45 -16.02 6.56
C ILE A 177 -18.79 -15.40 7.78
N GLY A 178 -19.24 -14.25 8.20
CA GLY A 178 -18.65 -13.53 9.32
C GLY A 178 -19.65 -12.71 10.14
N GLU A 179 -19.12 -12.01 11.14
CA GLU A 179 -19.87 -11.05 11.96
C GLU A 179 -20.51 -9.97 11.08
N ASN A 180 -21.48 -9.25 11.62
CA ASN A 180 -22.24 -8.20 10.92
C ASN A 180 -22.92 -8.69 9.64
N LYS A 181 -23.37 -9.95 9.62
CA LYS A 181 -23.93 -10.63 8.43
C LYS A 181 -23.04 -10.48 7.20
N THR A 182 -21.74 -10.60 7.41
CA THR A 182 -20.79 -10.55 6.31
C THR A 182 -20.81 -11.87 5.56
N TYR A 183 -21.02 -11.81 4.25
CA TYR A 183 -20.98 -12.95 3.34
C TYR A 183 -20.00 -12.63 2.22
N LYS A 184 -19.06 -13.52 1.95
CA LYS A 184 -18.19 -13.39 0.79
C LYS A 184 -18.12 -14.68 0.00
N SER A 185 -18.14 -14.54 -1.31
CA SER A 185 -17.90 -15.63 -2.24
C SER A 185 -16.88 -15.22 -3.29
N ILE A 186 -16.00 -16.15 -3.67
CA ILE A 186 -15.01 -15.95 -4.73
C ILE A 186 -15.05 -17.20 -5.60
N VAL A 187 -15.04 -16.99 -6.92
CA VAL A 187 -14.86 -18.04 -7.91
C VAL A 187 -13.69 -17.70 -8.81
N GLY A 188 -12.92 -18.69 -9.19
CA GLY A 188 -11.77 -18.46 -10.06
C GLY A 188 -11.42 -19.66 -10.90
N ALA A 189 -10.91 -19.39 -12.11
CA ALA A 189 -10.34 -20.39 -12.99
C ALA A 189 -9.05 -19.88 -13.59
N ASP A 190 -8.05 -20.76 -13.67
CA ASP A 190 -6.74 -20.56 -14.21
C ASP A 190 -6.49 -21.55 -15.34
N PHE A 191 -5.90 -21.09 -16.41
CA PHE A 191 -5.33 -21.90 -17.48
C PHE A 191 -3.87 -21.55 -17.68
N ALA A 192 -3.00 -22.54 -17.79
CA ALA A 192 -1.60 -22.31 -18.14
C ALA A 192 -1.05 -23.53 -18.87
N GLU A 193 -0.63 -23.31 -20.11
CA GLU A 193 -0.04 -24.34 -20.95
C GLU A 193 0.92 -23.71 -21.99
N ASN A 194 2.12 -24.27 -22.10
CA ASN A 194 3.10 -23.86 -23.13
C ASN A 194 3.36 -22.34 -23.17
N GLY A 195 3.38 -21.67 -21.99
CA GLY A 195 3.59 -20.24 -21.86
C GLY A 195 2.37 -19.39 -22.20
N LEU A 196 1.26 -19.97 -22.63
CA LEU A 196 -0.04 -19.30 -22.68
C LEU A 196 -0.70 -19.39 -21.32
N TYR A 197 -1.36 -18.33 -20.91
CA TYR A 197 -2.15 -18.34 -19.65
C TYR A 197 -3.40 -17.48 -19.77
N ALA A 198 -4.39 -17.90 -18.99
CA ALA A 198 -5.62 -17.14 -18.77
C ALA A 198 -6.05 -17.25 -17.31
N GLN A 199 -6.62 -16.21 -16.79
CA GLN A 199 -7.19 -16.15 -15.47
C GLN A 199 -8.53 -15.42 -15.53
N ILE A 200 -9.55 -15.94 -14.83
CA ILE A 200 -10.80 -15.23 -14.58
C ILE A 200 -11.15 -15.34 -13.10
N ARG A 201 -11.66 -14.27 -12.51
CA ARG A 201 -12.11 -14.19 -11.12
C ARG A 201 -13.43 -13.44 -11.04
N GLY A 202 -14.25 -13.86 -10.10
CA GLY A 202 -15.43 -13.13 -9.68
C GLY A 202 -15.55 -13.18 -8.17
N GLN A 203 -15.95 -12.08 -7.55
CA GLN A 203 -16.23 -12.02 -6.12
C GLN A 203 -17.51 -11.25 -5.82
N ARG A 204 -18.10 -11.59 -4.68
CA ARG A 204 -19.20 -10.88 -4.05
C ARG A 204 -18.91 -10.75 -2.56
N LEU A 205 -19.00 -9.53 -2.01
CA LEU A 205 -18.95 -9.24 -0.59
C LEU A 205 -20.20 -8.46 -0.21
N GLU A 206 -20.88 -8.85 0.84
CA GLU A 206 -22.00 -8.15 1.46
C GLU A 206 -21.80 -8.11 2.97
N SER A 207 -22.10 -6.98 3.61
CA SER A 207 -22.02 -6.80 5.06
C SER A 207 -23.04 -5.74 5.51
N ASP A 208 -23.69 -5.98 6.66
CA ASP A 208 -24.44 -4.91 7.34
C ASP A 208 -23.51 -3.78 7.82
N GLY A 209 -22.18 -3.99 7.76
CA GLY A 209 -21.16 -3.04 8.18
C GLY A 209 -21.04 -2.90 9.68
N THR A 210 -20.29 -1.89 10.10
CA THR A 210 -19.99 -1.63 11.52
C THR A 210 -20.48 -0.24 11.94
N GLU A 211 -20.48 0.01 13.22
CA GLU A 211 -20.58 1.36 13.76
C GLU A 211 -19.33 2.16 13.36
N VAL A 212 -19.53 3.43 13.01
CA VAL A 212 -18.42 4.32 12.59
C VAL A 212 -18.26 5.54 13.50
N LEU A 213 -19.26 5.85 14.32
CA LEU A 213 -19.23 6.98 15.25
C LEU A 213 -19.30 6.52 16.71
N SER A 214 -18.52 7.14 17.58
CA SER A 214 -18.43 6.80 19.01
C SER A 214 -19.71 7.01 19.82
N ASN A 215 -20.67 7.76 19.29
CA ASN A 215 -21.94 8.10 19.94
C ASN A 215 -23.17 7.50 19.25
N SER A 216 -22.99 6.57 18.32
CA SER A 216 -24.07 6.02 17.51
C SER A 216 -23.91 4.51 17.33
N ASN A 217 -25.00 3.77 17.45
CA ASN A 217 -25.06 2.34 17.11
C ASN A 217 -25.50 2.09 15.66
N GLN A 218 -25.53 3.15 14.82
CA GLN A 218 -25.84 3.04 13.40
C GLN A 218 -24.73 2.27 12.71
N LYS A 219 -25.11 1.20 12.01
CA LYS A 219 -24.20 0.45 11.15
C LYS A 219 -24.24 1.01 9.72
N TYR A 220 -23.09 0.91 9.04
CA TYR A 220 -22.88 1.44 7.71
C TYR A 220 -22.59 0.29 6.76
N ALA A 221 -23.63 -0.13 6.05
CA ALA A 221 -23.59 -1.31 5.17
C ALA A 221 -22.63 -1.11 3.99
N TYR A 222 -22.12 -2.23 3.51
CA TYR A 222 -21.20 -2.27 2.36
C TYR A 222 -21.50 -3.48 1.49
N ASP A 223 -21.51 -3.27 0.18
CA ASP A 223 -21.54 -4.35 -0.79
C ASP A 223 -20.52 -4.10 -1.91
N GLN A 224 -19.96 -5.16 -2.44
CA GLN A 224 -18.97 -5.12 -3.51
C GLN A 224 -19.11 -6.34 -4.42
N LYS A 225 -19.06 -6.09 -5.73
CA LYS A 225 -18.82 -7.10 -6.77
C LYS A 225 -17.49 -6.82 -7.43
N GLY A 226 -16.68 -7.83 -7.63
CA GLY A 226 -15.41 -7.71 -8.32
C GLY A 226 -15.32 -8.72 -9.45
N TYR A 227 -14.75 -8.29 -10.57
CA TYR A 227 -14.47 -9.12 -11.72
C TYR A 227 -13.04 -8.86 -12.19
N SER A 228 -12.30 -9.91 -12.49
CA SER A 228 -11.01 -9.74 -13.14
C SER A 228 -10.76 -10.81 -14.19
N ALA A 229 -10.06 -10.43 -15.25
CA ALA A 229 -9.63 -11.31 -16.31
C ALA A 229 -8.21 -10.92 -16.74
N LYS A 230 -7.35 -11.91 -16.88
CA LYS A 230 -5.99 -11.75 -17.37
C LYS A 230 -5.72 -12.80 -18.44
N PHE A 231 -5.23 -12.37 -19.61
CA PHE A 231 -4.83 -13.23 -20.69
C PHE A 231 -3.41 -12.87 -21.08
N GLY A 232 -2.59 -13.86 -21.37
CA GLY A 232 -1.25 -13.54 -21.78
C GLY A 232 -0.47 -14.71 -22.34
N VAL A 233 0.70 -14.36 -22.81
CA VAL A 233 1.75 -15.26 -23.27
C VAL A 233 3.06 -14.87 -22.62
N ASP A 234 3.78 -15.85 -22.10
CA ASP A 234 5.13 -15.68 -21.55
C ASP A 234 6.07 -16.69 -22.18
N LYS A 235 6.96 -16.19 -23.04
CA LYS A 235 7.97 -16.94 -23.77
C LYS A 235 9.33 -16.34 -23.48
N GLU A 236 10.37 -17.10 -23.69
CA GLU A 236 11.74 -16.64 -23.45
C GLU A 236 12.10 -15.33 -24.21
N ALA A 237 11.64 -15.19 -25.45
CA ALA A 237 11.93 -14.03 -26.31
C ALA A 237 10.94 -12.87 -26.11
N PHE A 238 9.72 -13.12 -25.70
CA PHE A 238 8.69 -12.09 -25.55
C PHE A 238 7.61 -12.49 -24.55
N SER A 239 6.97 -11.50 -23.95
CA SER A 239 5.73 -11.69 -23.20
C SER A 239 4.75 -10.58 -23.55
N ALA A 240 3.45 -10.91 -23.43
CA ALA A 240 2.37 -9.93 -23.56
C ALA A 240 1.22 -10.33 -22.63
N SER A 241 0.54 -9.36 -22.05
CA SER A 241 -0.68 -9.59 -21.27
C SER A 241 -1.69 -8.47 -21.47
N LEU A 242 -2.95 -8.85 -21.40
CA LEU A 242 -4.10 -7.96 -21.23
C LEU A 242 -4.75 -8.30 -19.90
N ASP A 243 -4.79 -7.31 -19.01
CA ASP A 243 -5.39 -7.41 -17.69
C ASP A 243 -6.61 -6.47 -17.64
N TYR A 244 -7.73 -6.98 -17.19
CA TYR A 244 -8.95 -6.23 -16.89
C TYR A 244 -9.37 -6.50 -15.46
N SER A 245 -9.75 -5.47 -14.71
CA SER A 245 -10.44 -5.63 -13.42
C SER A 245 -11.44 -4.51 -13.21
N GLN A 246 -12.57 -4.87 -12.60
CA GLN A 246 -13.62 -3.95 -12.21
C GLN A 246 -14.11 -4.34 -10.81
N ASN A 247 -14.26 -3.33 -9.94
CA ASN A 247 -14.93 -3.43 -8.66
C ASN A 247 -16.02 -2.38 -8.63
N GLU A 248 -17.22 -2.79 -8.28
CA GLU A 248 -18.39 -1.92 -8.16
C GLU A 248 -19.19 -2.31 -6.93
N GLY A 249 -19.92 -1.39 -6.39
CA GLY A 249 -20.80 -1.65 -5.25
C GLY A 249 -21.36 -0.41 -4.62
N ASN A 250 -21.93 -0.60 -3.43
CA ASN A 250 -22.51 0.48 -2.64
C ASN A 250 -21.87 0.52 -1.26
N GLY A 251 -21.52 1.72 -0.81
CA GLY A 251 -20.98 1.96 0.53
C GLY A 251 -21.79 3.03 1.25
N ALA A 252 -22.34 2.68 2.40
CA ALA A 252 -22.92 3.68 3.30
C ALA A 252 -21.81 4.40 4.07
N TYR A 253 -21.95 5.69 4.30
CA TYR A 253 -21.00 6.48 5.07
C TYR A 253 -21.68 7.60 5.87
N ASN A 254 -20.94 8.20 6.79
CA ASN A 254 -21.42 9.32 7.60
C ASN A 254 -21.14 10.64 6.91
N LEU A 255 -22.19 11.42 6.64
CA LEU A 255 -22.08 12.80 6.19
C LEU A 255 -22.75 13.73 7.20
N ASN A 256 -21.95 14.44 8.01
CA ASN A 256 -22.44 15.39 9.01
C ASN A 256 -23.48 14.83 9.99
N GLY A 257 -23.30 13.57 10.42
CA GLY A 257 -24.21 12.86 11.33
C GLY A 257 -25.34 12.09 10.65
N ASN A 258 -25.48 12.19 9.32
CA ASN A 258 -26.48 11.48 8.56
C ASN A 258 -25.89 10.23 7.89
N LEU A 259 -26.69 9.16 7.81
CA LEU A 259 -26.41 7.99 7.00
C LEU A 259 -26.72 8.33 5.54
N VAL A 260 -25.73 8.26 4.69
CA VAL A 260 -25.86 8.44 3.22
C VAL A 260 -25.19 7.26 2.52
N SER A 261 -25.51 7.04 1.25
CA SER A 261 -24.95 5.97 0.45
C SER A 261 -24.40 6.49 -0.87
N GLN A 262 -23.32 5.87 -1.31
CA GLN A 262 -22.71 6.14 -2.61
C GLN A 262 -22.46 4.84 -3.36
N ASP A 263 -22.68 4.86 -4.65
CA ASP A 263 -22.20 3.84 -5.55
C ASP A 263 -20.74 4.15 -5.89
N PHE A 264 -19.91 3.12 -5.97
CA PHE A 264 -18.53 3.22 -6.41
C PHE A 264 -18.26 2.26 -7.55
N GLN A 265 -17.38 2.68 -8.47
CA GLN A 265 -16.85 1.82 -9.53
C GLN A 265 -15.38 2.12 -9.77
N ASN A 266 -14.52 1.09 -9.66
CA ASN A 266 -13.13 1.16 -10.07
C ASN A 266 -12.91 0.23 -11.27
N GLU A 267 -12.31 0.73 -12.34
CA GLU A 267 -12.02 -0.05 -13.54
C GLU A 267 -10.55 0.10 -13.94
N ILE A 268 -9.88 -1.02 -14.21
CA ILE A 268 -8.52 -1.07 -14.71
C ILE A 268 -8.49 -1.85 -16.02
N VAL A 269 -7.88 -1.23 -17.05
CA VAL A 269 -7.47 -1.91 -18.29
C VAL A 269 -5.96 -1.74 -18.41
N ASN A 270 -5.21 -2.82 -18.61
CA ASN A 270 -3.76 -2.80 -18.66
C ASN A 270 -3.23 -3.77 -19.72
N LEU A 271 -2.66 -3.22 -20.80
CA LEU A 271 -1.98 -3.96 -21.84
C LEU A 271 -0.48 -3.80 -21.67
N LYS A 272 0.24 -4.89 -21.48
CA LYS A 272 1.69 -4.93 -21.32
C LYS A 272 2.33 -5.79 -22.40
N GLY A 273 3.51 -5.38 -22.84
CA GLY A 273 4.34 -6.16 -23.75
C GLY A 273 5.81 -6.00 -23.42
N LYS A 274 6.55 -7.09 -23.58
CA LYS A 274 7.99 -7.15 -23.40
C LYS A 274 8.58 -7.98 -24.54
N VAL A 275 9.69 -7.53 -25.11
CA VAL A 275 10.42 -8.26 -26.14
C VAL A 275 11.92 -8.12 -25.92
N LYS A 276 12.63 -9.24 -25.97
CA LYS A 276 14.10 -9.27 -26.03
C LYS A 276 14.53 -9.05 -27.48
N ILE A 277 15.06 -7.87 -27.76
CA ILE A 277 15.59 -7.52 -29.08
C ILE A 277 16.91 -8.26 -29.34
N THR A 278 17.74 -8.34 -28.31
CA THR A 278 18.96 -9.16 -28.26
C THR A 278 19.04 -9.83 -26.88
N SER A 279 20.10 -10.64 -26.62
CA SER A 279 20.36 -11.18 -25.26
C SER A 279 20.46 -10.09 -24.19
N ASP A 280 20.89 -8.89 -24.58
CA ASP A 280 21.28 -7.82 -23.66
C ASP A 280 20.35 -6.60 -23.71
N LEU A 281 19.41 -6.57 -24.67
CA LEU A 281 18.47 -5.46 -24.88
C LEU A 281 17.03 -5.95 -24.82
N GLU A 282 16.29 -5.46 -23.84
CA GLU A 282 14.87 -5.69 -23.66
C GLU A 282 14.08 -4.39 -23.85
N LEU A 283 13.00 -4.46 -24.62
CA LEU A 283 12.04 -3.37 -24.79
C LEU A 283 10.73 -3.74 -24.09
N ASN A 284 10.20 -2.79 -23.35
CA ASN A 284 8.94 -2.91 -22.61
C ASN A 284 7.98 -1.79 -23.05
N ALA A 285 6.70 -2.13 -23.16
CA ALA A 285 5.63 -1.16 -23.44
C ALA A 285 4.39 -1.45 -22.59
N ARG A 286 3.69 -0.40 -22.18
CA ARG A 286 2.45 -0.48 -21.44
C ARG A 286 1.46 0.59 -21.89
N LEU A 287 0.20 0.18 -22.03
CA LEU A 287 -0.94 1.08 -22.18
C LEU A 287 -1.94 0.75 -21.08
N SER A 288 -2.35 1.74 -20.32
CA SER A 288 -3.28 1.51 -19.22
C SER A 288 -4.32 2.61 -19.08
N GLN A 289 -5.47 2.22 -18.54
CA GLN A 289 -6.52 3.13 -18.09
C GLN A 289 -6.96 2.72 -16.71
N PHE A 290 -7.18 3.69 -15.85
CA PHE A 290 -7.84 3.56 -14.57
C PHE A 290 -8.99 4.56 -14.48
N LYS A 291 -10.15 4.09 -14.00
CA LYS A 291 -11.29 4.92 -13.63
C LYS A 291 -11.63 4.68 -12.17
N ASP A 292 -12.08 5.72 -11.50
CA ASP A 292 -12.57 5.70 -10.11
C ASP A 292 -13.75 6.66 -10.02
N ASP A 293 -14.94 6.08 -10.05
CA ASP A 293 -16.19 6.81 -10.11
C ASP A 293 -16.97 6.60 -8.81
N LEU A 294 -17.46 7.70 -8.23
CA LEU A 294 -18.31 7.74 -7.05
C LEU A 294 -19.57 8.54 -7.39
N ASP A 295 -20.73 7.93 -7.17
CA ASP A 295 -22.04 8.54 -7.41
C ASP A 295 -22.86 8.54 -6.12
N GLN A 296 -23.35 9.69 -5.67
CA GLN A 296 -24.23 9.81 -4.52
C GLN A 296 -25.64 9.30 -4.88
N MET A 297 -26.22 8.39 -4.09
CA MET A 297 -27.49 7.77 -4.46
C MET A 297 -28.69 8.73 -4.43
N ASP A 298 -28.73 9.62 -3.45
CA ASP A 298 -29.90 10.48 -3.21
C ASP A 298 -29.76 11.89 -3.80
N LYS A 299 -28.66 12.15 -4.51
CA LYS A 299 -28.33 13.46 -5.08
C LYS A 299 -27.66 13.30 -6.44
N PRO A 300 -27.65 14.33 -7.27
CA PRO A 300 -26.94 14.30 -8.55
C PRO A 300 -25.41 14.44 -8.37
N ASP A 301 -24.89 14.33 -7.17
CA ASP A 301 -23.49 14.53 -6.82
C ASP A 301 -22.64 13.35 -7.28
N PHE A 302 -21.51 13.63 -7.91
CA PHE A 302 -20.57 12.62 -8.37
C PHE A 302 -19.12 13.10 -8.35
N VAL A 303 -18.22 12.15 -8.33
CA VAL A 303 -16.77 12.33 -8.51
C VAL A 303 -16.28 11.28 -9.49
N HIS A 304 -16.00 11.66 -10.72
CA HIS A 304 -15.51 10.74 -11.75
C HIS A 304 -14.06 11.06 -12.11
N ASN A 305 -13.21 10.07 -12.04
CA ASN A 305 -11.79 10.19 -12.34
C ASN A 305 -11.39 9.23 -13.46
N THR A 306 -10.59 9.72 -14.39
CA THR A 306 -9.97 8.89 -15.44
C THR A 306 -8.49 9.22 -15.53
N SER A 307 -7.65 8.19 -15.51
CA SER A 307 -6.22 8.26 -15.76
C SER A 307 -5.85 7.31 -16.89
N LYS A 308 -5.20 7.83 -17.94
CA LYS A 308 -4.66 7.04 -19.06
C LYS A 308 -3.16 7.23 -19.12
N GLU A 309 -2.42 6.14 -19.29
CA GLU A 309 -0.97 6.18 -19.34
C GLU A 309 -0.43 5.28 -20.45
N ALA A 310 0.51 5.84 -21.22
CA ALA A 310 1.31 5.11 -22.20
C ALA A 310 2.77 5.20 -21.79
N GLU A 311 3.45 4.05 -21.74
CA GLU A 311 4.84 3.96 -21.33
C GLU A 311 5.62 3.04 -22.26
N VAL A 312 6.84 3.48 -22.62
CA VAL A 312 7.80 2.66 -23.35
C VAL A 312 9.17 2.85 -22.70
N TYR A 313 9.85 1.75 -22.39
CA TYR A 313 11.22 1.81 -21.89
C TYR A 313 12.06 0.62 -22.39
N GLY A 314 13.36 0.89 -22.55
CA GLY A 314 14.37 -0.11 -22.84
C GLY A 314 15.24 -0.40 -21.62
N LYS A 315 15.62 -1.66 -21.44
CA LYS A 315 16.64 -2.09 -20.49
C LYS A 315 17.80 -2.69 -21.29
N TRP A 316 18.97 -2.09 -21.18
CA TRP A 316 20.18 -2.53 -21.88
C TRP A 316 21.26 -2.93 -20.88
N GLN A 317 21.58 -4.22 -20.88
CA GLN A 317 22.65 -4.85 -20.11
C GLN A 317 23.95 -4.76 -20.91
N PHE A 318 24.65 -3.61 -20.87
CA PHE A 318 25.82 -3.38 -21.72
C PHE A 318 27.11 -4.03 -21.20
N THR A 319 27.14 -4.47 -19.93
CA THR A 319 28.13 -5.39 -19.36
C THR A 319 27.44 -6.37 -18.40
N PRO A 320 28.07 -7.49 -18.00
CA PRO A 320 27.45 -8.42 -17.04
C PRO A 320 27.08 -7.78 -15.70
N SER A 321 27.71 -6.67 -15.34
CA SER A 321 27.52 -5.97 -14.07
C SER A 321 26.79 -4.63 -14.19
N GLN A 322 26.46 -4.16 -15.40
CA GLN A 322 25.89 -2.84 -15.60
C GLN A 322 24.72 -2.85 -16.57
N ASN A 323 23.63 -2.23 -16.16
CA ASN A 323 22.52 -1.95 -17.07
C ASN A 323 22.08 -0.51 -16.97
N ILE A 324 21.45 -0.05 -18.03
CA ILE A 324 20.73 1.22 -18.08
C ILE A 324 19.29 0.95 -18.50
N LEU A 325 18.39 1.59 -17.80
CA LEU A 325 16.97 1.62 -18.09
C LEU A 325 16.61 3.04 -18.51
N MET A 326 16.01 3.21 -19.67
CA MET A 326 15.61 4.53 -20.19
C MET A 326 14.23 4.43 -20.81
N GLY A 327 13.40 5.46 -20.61
CA GLY A 327 12.06 5.43 -21.13
C GLY A 327 11.33 6.75 -21.09
N VAL A 328 10.12 6.69 -21.62
CA VAL A 328 9.18 7.79 -21.65
C VAL A 328 7.82 7.30 -21.16
N THR A 329 7.16 8.13 -20.38
CA THR A 329 5.79 7.93 -19.89
C THR A 329 4.96 9.14 -20.29
N HIS A 330 3.84 8.93 -20.95
CA HIS A 330 2.86 9.97 -21.22
C HIS A 330 1.58 9.69 -20.44
N LYS A 331 1.09 10.67 -19.70
CA LYS A 331 -0.07 10.56 -18.81
C LYS A 331 -1.10 11.62 -19.19
N ASN A 332 -2.36 11.20 -19.30
CA ASN A 332 -3.53 12.06 -19.43
C ASN A 332 -4.48 11.76 -18.27
N ILE A 333 -4.82 12.78 -17.49
CA ILE A 333 -5.74 12.68 -16.34
C ILE A 333 -6.93 13.59 -16.53
N GLU A 334 -8.10 13.14 -16.05
CA GLU A 334 -9.35 13.84 -16.09
C GLU A 334 -10.10 13.66 -14.77
N ALA A 335 -10.69 14.75 -14.27
CA ALA A 335 -11.64 14.70 -13.16
C ALA A 335 -12.86 15.57 -13.47
N ASP A 336 -14.03 14.96 -13.29
CA ASP A 336 -15.33 15.59 -13.37
C ASP A 336 -16.00 15.52 -12.00
N ILE A 337 -16.36 16.66 -11.41
CA ILE A 337 -16.98 16.73 -10.09
C ILE A 337 -18.22 17.59 -10.14
N LEU A 338 -19.27 17.06 -9.56
CA LEU A 338 -20.47 17.78 -9.17
C LEU A 338 -20.78 17.47 -7.72
N SER A 339 -20.80 18.47 -6.84
CA SER A 339 -21.23 18.34 -5.44
C SER A 339 -22.09 19.56 -5.09
N LYS A 340 -23.35 19.30 -4.76
CA LYS A 340 -24.32 20.33 -4.41
C LYS A 340 -24.53 20.38 -2.90
N SER A 341 -24.41 21.58 -2.33
CA SER A 341 -24.67 21.79 -0.92
C SER A 341 -26.17 21.85 -0.65
N ASP A 342 -26.63 21.16 0.40
CA ASP A 342 -28.02 21.21 0.86
C ASP A 342 -28.38 22.54 1.54
N TRP A 343 -27.38 23.35 1.90
CA TRP A 343 -27.54 24.51 2.77
C TRP A 343 -27.40 25.83 2.04
N ASP A 344 -26.36 25.94 1.19
CA ASP A 344 -26.04 27.18 0.49
C ASP A 344 -25.28 26.84 -0.81
N PRO A 345 -25.79 27.26 -1.99
CA PRO A 345 -25.08 27.07 -3.26
C PRO A 345 -23.65 27.66 -3.30
N MET A 346 -23.30 28.52 -2.35
CA MET A 346 -21.93 29.01 -2.20
C MET A 346 -20.93 27.89 -1.91
N TYR A 347 -21.38 26.73 -1.38
CA TYR A 347 -20.56 25.57 -1.13
C TYR A 347 -20.61 24.51 -2.26
N ASP A 348 -21.34 24.78 -3.35
CA ASP A 348 -21.37 23.93 -4.53
C ASP A 348 -19.98 23.86 -5.16
N VAL A 349 -19.55 22.65 -5.53
CA VAL A 349 -18.35 22.41 -6.32
C VAL A 349 -18.73 21.77 -7.63
N GLU A 350 -18.32 22.38 -8.72
CA GLU A 350 -18.54 21.85 -10.06
C GLU A 350 -17.35 22.20 -10.95
N TYR A 351 -16.70 21.19 -11.48
CA TYR A 351 -15.68 21.36 -12.50
C TYR A 351 -15.47 20.10 -13.34
N SER A 352 -15.03 20.29 -14.57
CA SER A 352 -14.50 19.27 -15.46
C SER A 352 -13.13 19.74 -15.93
N ARG A 353 -12.07 18.97 -15.64
CA ARG A 353 -10.69 19.37 -15.94
C ARG A 353 -9.85 18.20 -16.41
N LYS A 354 -8.91 18.52 -17.31
CA LYS A 354 -7.89 17.59 -17.84
C LYS A 354 -6.51 18.19 -17.65
N ASN A 355 -5.52 17.32 -17.54
CA ASN A 355 -4.11 17.68 -17.55
C ASN A 355 -3.27 16.59 -18.23
N ASN A 356 -2.20 16.98 -18.91
CA ASN A 356 -1.26 16.08 -19.55
C ASN A 356 0.12 16.26 -18.96
N SER A 357 0.87 15.18 -18.83
CA SER A 357 2.29 15.24 -18.53
C SER A 357 3.08 14.20 -19.30
N THR A 358 4.36 14.50 -19.56
CA THR A 358 5.30 13.57 -20.20
C THR A 358 6.59 13.52 -19.40
N GLY A 359 6.96 12.34 -18.95
CA GLY A 359 8.16 12.10 -18.18
C GLY A 359 9.20 11.33 -18.98
N TYR A 360 10.43 11.83 -19.01
CA TYR A 360 11.61 11.16 -19.57
C TYR A 360 12.50 10.72 -18.44
N PHE A 361 12.87 9.45 -18.38
CA PHE A 361 13.68 8.94 -17.27
C PHE A 361 14.82 8.07 -17.76
N ALA A 362 15.89 8.07 -16.97
CA ALA A 362 17.02 7.17 -17.14
C ALA A 362 17.52 6.72 -15.76
N GLN A 363 17.85 5.44 -15.65
CA GLN A 363 18.42 4.86 -14.44
C GLN A 363 19.56 3.91 -14.80
N HIS A 364 20.72 4.13 -14.24
CA HIS A 364 21.87 3.25 -14.31
C HIS A 364 21.95 2.38 -13.08
N GLN A 365 22.22 1.10 -13.26
CA GLN A 365 22.48 0.14 -12.18
C GLN A 365 23.84 -0.50 -12.42
N TYR A 366 24.62 -0.59 -11.36
CA TYR A 366 25.91 -1.28 -11.33
C TYR A 366 25.94 -2.24 -10.16
N GLN A 367 26.31 -3.48 -10.43
CA GLN A 367 26.34 -4.56 -9.47
C GLN A 367 27.62 -5.37 -9.68
N VAL A 368 28.60 -5.15 -8.81
CA VAL A 368 29.89 -5.84 -8.91
C VAL A 368 30.46 -6.11 -7.52
N ASN A 369 30.94 -7.32 -7.32
CA ASN A 369 31.52 -7.76 -6.04
C ASN A 369 30.60 -7.42 -4.84
N ASN A 370 31.03 -6.45 -4.03
CA ASN A 370 30.36 -6.07 -2.80
C ASN A 370 29.57 -4.74 -2.93
N ILE A 371 29.37 -4.21 -4.14
CA ILE A 371 28.75 -2.91 -4.34
C ILE A 371 27.58 -3.04 -5.34
N ASP A 372 26.42 -2.57 -4.90
CA ASP A 372 25.27 -2.30 -5.76
C ASP A 372 25.02 -0.79 -5.78
N THR A 373 24.87 -0.22 -6.96
CA THR A 373 24.52 1.19 -7.11
C THR A 373 23.34 1.39 -8.01
N GLN A 374 22.61 2.47 -7.76
CA GLN A 374 21.48 2.92 -8.57
C GLN A 374 21.51 4.44 -8.66
N PHE A 375 21.62 4.96 -9.86
CA PHE A 375 21.58 6.39 -10.14
C PHE A 375 20.53 6.68 -11.20
N GLY A 376 19.67 7.62 -10.94
CA GLY A 376 18.58 7.93 -11.83
C GLY A 376 18.26 9.42 -11.92
N ILE A 377 17.68 9.80 -13.06
CA ILE A 377 17.19 11.15 -13.33
C ILE A 377 15.87 11.05 -14.10
N ARG A 378 14.97 11.97 -13.82
CA ARG A 378 13.72 12.16 -14.58
C ARG A 378 13.48 13.63 -14.82
N LEU A 379 13.07 13.95 -16.04
CA LEU A 379 12.46 15.21 -16.43
C LEU A 379 10.97 14.96 -16.66
N GLU A 380 10.13 15.60 -15.88
CA GLU A 380 8.67 15.61 -16.08
C GLU A 380 8.28 16.95 -16.67
N ASP A 381 7.60 16.94 -17.80
CA ASP A 381 7.01 18.12 -18.44
C ASP A 381 5.51 18.06 -18.28
N ASP A 382 4.97 18.93 -17.43
CA ASP A 382 3.56 19.03 -17.09
C ASP A 382 2.95 20.24 -17.77
N GLU A 383 1.82 20.06 -18.43
CA GLU A 383 1.13 21.11 -19.21
C GLU A 383 0.81 22.35 -18.37
N ARG A 384 0.53 22.17 -17.08
CA ARG A 384 0.15 23.26 -16.17
C ARG A 384 1.34 23.81 -15.39
N PHE A 385 2.21 22.93 -14.89
CA PHE A 385 3.26 23.30 -13.93
C PHE A 385 4.64 23.45 -14.57
N GLY A 386 4.75 23.15 -15.88
CA GLY A 386 6.05 23.18 -16.58
C GLY A 386 6.95 22.01 -16.24
N SER A 387 8.24 22.22 -16.40
CA SER A 387 9.22 21.13 -16.29
C SER A 387 9.80 21.03 -14.89
N HIS A 388 9.79 19.79 -14.34
CA HIS A 388 10.39 19.43 -13.05
C HIS A 388 11.43 18.34 -13.25
N THR A 389 12.62 18.53 -12.65
CA THR A 389 13.69 17.53 -12.71
C THR A 389 13.93 16.94 -11.32
N VAL A 390 13.92 15.62 -11.25
CA VAL A 390 14.24 14.88 -10.02
C VAL A 390 15.37 13.90 -10.27
N GLY A 391 16.18 13.65 -9.22
CA GLY A 391 17.30 12.74 -9.26
C GLY A 391 17.37 11.85 -8.03
N GLN A 392 17.99 10.67 -8.18
CA GLN A 392 18.22 9.72 -7.10
C GLN A 392 19.60 9.08 -7.25
N GLY A 393 20.28 8.94 -6.12
CA GLY A 393 21.53 8.17 -6.01
C GLY A 393 21.44 7.24 -4.82
N ALA A 394 21.72 5.96 -5.04
CA ALA A 394 21.70 4.96 -3.99
C ALA A 394 22.87 3.97 -4.14
N VAL A 395 23.46 3.58 -3.02
CA VAL A 395 24.59 2.65 -2.96
C VAL A 395 24.36 1.68 -1.81
N ARG A 396 24.58 0.39 -2.07
CA ARG A 396 24.67 -0.67 -1.06
C ARG A 396 26.06 -1.28 -1.10
N TYR A 397 26.65 -1.44 0.08
CA TYR A 397 27.92 -2.11 0.26
C TYR A 397 27.77 -3.36 1.14
N HIS A 398 28.17 -4.49 0.63
CA HIS A 398 28.17 -5.78 1.33
C HIS A 398 29.52 -6.02 1.99
N PHE A 399 29.62 -5.83 3.31
CA PHE A 399 30.81 -6.13 4.08
C PHE A 399 31.10 -7.63 4.13
N SER A 400 30.03 -8.42 4.10
CA SER A 400 30.04 -9.89 4.07
C SER A 400 28.73 -10.39 3.46
N PRO A 401 28.57 -11.68 3.17
CA PRO A 401 27.31 -12.26 2.74
C PRO A 401 26.15 -12.08 3.74
N SER A 402 26.47 -11.72 4.98
CA SER A 402 25.48 -11.52 6.05
C SER A 402 25.26 -10.07 6.45
N THR A 403 26.11 -9.13 6.02
CA THR A 403 26.06 -7.74 6.49
C THR A 403 26.16 -6.78 5.33
N SER A 404 25.18 -5.91 5.17
CA SER A 404 25.24 -4.82 4.19
C SER A 404 24.73 -3.50 4.77
N ILE A 405 25.32 -2.40 4.31
CA ILE A 405 24.86 -1.03 4.58
C ILE A 405 24.44 -0.42 3.25
N TYR A 406 23.38 0.39 3.27
CA TYR A 406 23.00 1.18 2.11
C TYR A 406 22.74 2.64 2.47
N THR A 407 22.86 3.51 1.48
CA THR A 407 22.40 4.88 1.52
C THR A 407 21.58 5.19 0.28
N ASN A 408 20.52 5.99 0.45
CA ASN A 408 19.65 6.45 -0.63
C ASN A 408 19.39 7.94 -0.45
N ILE A 409 19.64 8.73 -1.48
CA ILE A 409 19.41 10.17 -1.50
C ILE A 409 18.66 10.49 -2.79
N GLY A 410 17.59 11.27 -2.70
CA GLY A 410 16.83 11.63 -3.88
C GLY A 410 15.87 12.77 -3.66
N SER A 411 15.53 13.42 -4.76
CA SER A 411 14.45 14.39 -4.86
C SER A 411 13.18 13.74 -5.41
N SER A 412 12.06 14.33 -5.09
CA SER A 412 10.73 13.91 -5.51
C SER A 412 9.82 15.14 -5.66
N PHE A 413 8.69 14.97 -6.31
CA PHE A 413 7.72 16.05 -6.41
C PHE A 413 6.29 15.51 -6.47
N ARG A 414 5.33 16.39 -6.15
CA ARG A 414 3.91 16.15 -6.32
C ARG A 414 3.23 17.38 -6.92
N ALA A 415 2.52 17.18 -8.02
CA ALA A 415 1.63 18.20 -8.56
C ALA A 415 0.36 18.32 -7.70
N PRO A 416 -0.18 19.54 -7.44
CA PRO A 416 -1.46 19.71 -6.78
C PRO A 416 -2.57 18.91 -7.49
N SER A 417 -3.44 18.29 -6.72
CA SER A 417 -4.61 17.58 -7.23
C SER A 417 -5.62 18.54 -7.87
N MET A 418 -6.59 18.01 -8.61
CA MET A 418 -7.61 18.86 -9.23
C MET A 418 -8.55 19.50 -8.19
N ASN A 419 -8.81 18.85 -7.04
CA ASN A 419 -9.51 19.48 -5.92
C ASN A 419 -8.70 20.60 -5.30
N ASP A 420 -7.38 20.40 -5.11
CA ASP A 420 -6.50 21.44 -4.57
C ASP A 420 -6.58 22.72 -5.40
N LEU A 421 -6.76 22.59 -6.71
CA LEU A 421 -6.79 23.71 -7.64
C LEU A 421 -8.18 24.29 -7.90
N TYR A 422 -9.19 23.45 -8.07
CA TYR A 422 -10.46 23.84 -8.68
C TYR A 422 -11.67 23.70 -7.76
N ALA A 423 -11.59 22.93 -6.67
CA ALA A 423 -12.68 22.83 -5.71
C ALA A 423 -12.76 24.09 -4.82
N LYS A 424 -13.07 25.23 -5.43
CA LYS A 424 -13.00 26.55 -4.81
C LYS A 424 -13.73 26.63 -3.46
N ASN A 425 -14.89 26.03 -3.37
CA ASN A 425 -15.70 26.08 -2.15
C ASN A 425 -15.24 25.09 -1.06
N TRP A 426 -14.29 24.20 -1.40
CA TRP A 426 -13.54 23.37 -0.45
C TRP A 426 -12.15 23.94 -0.13
N GLY A 427 -11.93 25.21 -0.49
CA GLY A 427 -10.66 25.91 -0.27
C GLY A 427 -9.66 25.82 -1.41
N GLY A 428 -10.06 25.25 -2.54
CA GLY A 428 -9.18 25.08 -3.71
C GLY A 428 -8.59 26.40 -4.20
N ASN A 429 -7.30 26.38 -4.55
CA ASN A 429 -6.51 27.54 -4.94
C ASN A 429 -5.74 27.28 -6.24
N PRO A 430 -6.11 27.92 -7.35
CA PRO A 430 -5.46 27.68 -8.63
C PRO A 430 -4.01 28.18 -8.72
N ASN A 431 -3.51 28.90 -7.70
CA ASN A 431 -2.15 29.44 -7.63
C ASN A 431 -1.18 28.55 -6.86
N LEU A 432 -1.61 27.36 -6.44
CA LEU A 432 -0.74 26.40 -5.76
C LEU A 432 0.41 25.97 -6.68
N LYS A 433 1.57 25.79 -6.05
CA LYS A 433 2.79 25.25 -6.66
C LYS A 433 2.91 23.77 -6.34
N PRO A 434 3.62 22.98 -7.16
CA PRO A 434 4.01 21.63 -6.80
C PRO A 434 4.77 21.58 -5.48
N GLU A 435 4.58 20.51 -4.76
CA GLU A 435 5.36 20.15 -3.59
C GLU A 435 6.67 19.49 -4.03
N GLU A 436 7.76 19.81 -3.38
CA GLU A 436 9.09 19.29 -3.69
C GLU A 436 9.68 18.58 -2.47
N GLY A 437 10.02 17.32 -2.63
CA GLY A 437 10.59 16.50 -1.58
C GLY A 437 12.09 16.28 -1.79
N PHE A 438 12.87 16.30 -0.69
CA PHE A 438 14.24 15.84 -0.66
C PHE A 438 14.45 14.89 0.51
N SER A 439 14.94 13.70 0.21
CA SER A 439 15.07 12.62 1.20
C SER A 439 16.46 12.02 1.22
N TYR A 440 16.92 11.64 2.41
CA TYR A 440 18.11 10.85 2.61
C TYR A 440 17.89 9.80 3.67
N GLU A 441 18.46 8.64 3.41
CA GLU A 441 18.30 7.42 4.22
C GLU A 441 19.64 6.68 4.33
N VAL A 442 19.87 6.10 5.49
CA VAL A 442 20.94 5.11 5.72
C VAL A 442 20.30 3.90 6.37
N GLY A 443 20.62 2.71 5.87
CA GLY A 443 20.12 1.47 6.42
C GLY A 443 21.19 0.38 6.53
N LEU A 444 20.91 -0.59 7.39
CA LEU A 444 21.74 -1.76 7.67
C LEU A 444 20.87 -3.00 7.60
N ASP A 445 21.31 -4.02 6.88
CA ASP A 445 20.74 -5.35 6.91
C ASP A 445 21.77 -6.34 7.43
N GLN A 446 21.37 -7.13 8.45
CA GLN A 446 22.20 -8.12 9.10
C GLN A 446 21.48 -9.47 9.13
N LYS A 447 21.99 -10.46 8.40
CA LYS A 447 21.61 -11.86 8.62
C LYS A 447 22.26 -12.35 9.92
N VAL A 448 21.45 -12.58 10.94
CA VAL A 448 21.93 -13.04 12.26
C VAL A 448 22.18 -14.54 12.23
N THR A 449 21.32 -15.26 11.52
CA THR A 449 21.43 -16.67 11.19
C THR A 449 21.01 -16.89 9.74
N GLU A 450 21.13 -18.10 9.21
CA GLU A 450 20.61 -18.45 7.88
C GLU A 450 19.10 -18.19 7.74
N ASN A 451 18.38 -18.20 8.86
CA ASN A 451 16.93 -18.10 8.94
C ASN A 451 16.43 -16.77 9.54
N SER A 452 17.32 -15.82 9.84
CA SER A 452 16.91 -14.58 10.48
C SER A 452 17.67 -13.36 9.98
N VAL A 453 16.93 -12.26 9.81
CA VAL A 453 17.44 -10.96 9.36
C VAL A 453 16.95 -9.86 10.29
N ILE A 454 17.86 -9.00 10.72
CA ILE A 454 17.56 -7.69 11.30
C ILE A 454 17.82 -6.64 10.24
N SER A 455 16.88 -5.73 10.09
CA SER A 455 17.04 -4.56 9.22
C SER A 455 16.77 -3.29 10.01
N LEU A 456 17.64 -2.30 9.85
CA LEU A 456 17.57 -0.98 10.47
C LEU A 456 17.58 0.09 9.37
N SER A 457 16.82 1.16 9.53
CA SER A 457 16.99 2.36 8.73
C SER A 457 16.71 3.62 9.54
N VAL A 458 17.40 4.69 9.20
CA VAL A 458 17.14 6.05 9.67
C VAL A 458 17.03 6.95 8.46
N TYR A 459 16.06 7.86 8.50
CA TYR A 459 15.74 8.70 7.36
C TYR A 459 15.31 10.10 7.80
N ARG A 460 15.49 11.04 6.89
CA ARG A 460 14.86 12.35 6.92
C ARG A 460 14.34 12.70 5.54
N ASN A 461 13.09 13.17 5.50
CA ASN A 461 12.44 13.69 4.31
C ASN A 461 12.00 15.12 4.60
N GLU A 462 12.35 16.04 3.73
CA GLU A 462 11.97 17.45 3.78
C GLU A 462 11.05 17.72 2.60
N VAL A 463 9.91 18.37 2.84
CA VAL A 463 8.94 18.73 1.79
C VAL A 463 8.74 20.23 1.83
N ASP A 464 9.16 20.88 0.76
CA ASP A 464 8.93 22.31 0.53
C ASP A 464 7.59 22.51 -0.20
N ASN A 465 6.97 23.66 0.01
CA ASN A 465 5.67 24.01 -0.57
C ASN A 465 4.53 23.07 -0.18
N LEU A 466 4.57 22.42 0.99
CA LEU A 466 3.51 21.50 1.43
C LEU A 466 2.13 22.18 1.33
N ILE A 467 1.17 21.52 0.69
CA ILE A 467 -0.20 22.03 0.54
C ILE A 467 -0.95 21.74 1.84
N THR A 468 -1.51 22.78 2.44
CA THR A 468 -2.29 22.66 3.68
C THR A 468 -3.41 23.70 3.71
N SER A 469 -4.42 23.47 4.56
CA SER A 469 -5.52 24.41 4.74
C SER A 469 -5.20 25.46 5.79
N LYS A 470 -5.40 26.72 5.45
CA LYS A 470 -5.35 27.87 6.38
C LYS A 470 -6.53 28.79 6.10
N ASN A 471 -7.34 29.05 7.13
CA ASN A 471 -8.55 29.89 7.00
C ASN A 471 -9.46 29.42 5.85
N ASN A 472 -9.72 28.13 5.75
CA ASN A 472 -10.54 27.49 4.70
C ASN A 472 -10.04 27.73 3.26
N THR A 473 -8.76 27.99 3.08
CA THR A 473 -8.13 28.10 1.76
C THR A 473 -6.86 27.27 1.76
N LEU A 474 -6.62 26.52 0.68
CA LEU A 474 -5.39 25.78 0.49
C LEU A 474 -4.26 26.71 0.10
N ILE A 475 -3.14 26.56 0.78
CA ILE A 475 -1.92 27.32 0.57
C ILE A 475 -0.70 26.39 0.56
N ASN A 476 0.38 26.82 -0.07
CA ASN A 476 1.66 26.21 0.14
C ASN A 476 2.29 26.79 1.43
N VAL A 477 2.73 25.93 2.36
CA VAL A 477 3.60 26.31 3.48
C VAL A 477 5.05 26.00 3.11
N ASN A 478 6.00 26.76 3.69
CA ASN A 478 7.37 26.73 3.18
C ASN A 478 8.04 25.38 3.37
N LYS A 479 7.86 24.69 4.52
CA LYS A 479 8.59 23.44 4.77
C LYS A 479 7.92 22.54 5.82
N SER A 480 7.94 21.24 5.55
CA SER A 480 7.63 20.19 6.52
C SER A 480 8.77 19.18 6.59
N GLU A 481 8.97 18.59 7.77
CA GLU A 481 10.04 17.66 8.05
C GLU A 481 9.50 16.35 8.63
N PHE A 482 10.00 15.24 8.09
CA PHE A 482 9.67 13.88 8.51
C PHE A 482 10.98 13.17 8.86
N THR A 483 11.28 13.04 10.15
CA THR A 483 12.50 12.37 10.62
C THR A 483 12.11 11.12 11.38
N GLY A 484 12.74 10.01 11.04
CA GLY A 484 12.35 8.75 11.66
C GLY A 484 13.41 7.65 11.56
N GLY A 485 13.04 6.51 12.14
CA GLY A 485 13.81 5.29 12.05
C GLY A 485 12.91 4.07 12.19
N GLU A 486 13.35 2.99 11.59
CA GLU A 486 12.67 1.71 11.56
C GLU A 486 13.62 0.59 11.96
N VAL A 487 13.10 -0.37 12.69
CA VAL A 487 13.76 -1.67 12.91
C VAL A 487 12.79 -2.78 12.58
N SER A 488 13.28 -3.81 11.91
CA SER A 488 12.52 -5.04 11.73
C SER A 488 13.38 -6.26 11.96
N TYR A 489 12.76 -7.31 12.46
CA TYR A 489 13.32 -8.63 12.63
C TYR A 489 12.42 -9.64 11.93
N LYS A 490 12.97 -10.44 11.05
CA LYS A 490 12.31 -11.59 10.42
C LYS A 490 13.07 -12.85 10.76
N TRP A 491 12.33 -13.86 11.17
CA TRP A 491 12.85 -15.20 11.41
C TRP A 491 11.85 -16.23 10.93
N SER A 492 12.36 -17.29 10.28
CA SER A 492 11.55 -18.45 9.93
C SER A 492 12.40 -19.71 9.97
N ALA A 493 11.91 -20.75 10.64
CA ALA A 493 12.58 -22.06 10.69
C ALA A 493 11.52 -23.16 10.69
N ASN A 494 11.69 -24.14 9.80
CA ASN A 494 10.71 -25.18 9.56
C ASN A 494 9.34 -24.53 9.23
N ASP A 495 8.32 -24.81 10.04
CA ASP A 495 6.96 -24.28 9.89
C ASP A 495 6.70 -23.01 10.72
N LEU A 496 7.67 -22.59 11.53
CA LEU A 496 7.51 -21.44 12.43
C LEU A 496 8.01 -20.16 11.77
N PHE A 497 7.34 -19.04 12.05
CA PHE A 497 7.82 -17.72 11.66
C PHE A 497 7.57 -16.68 12.76
N LEU A 498 8.40 -15.65 12.75
CA LEU A 498 8.29 -14.47 13.60
C LEU A 498 8.71 -13.24 12.79
N ASN A 499 7.80 -12.26 12.69
CA ASN A 499 8.08 -10.96 12.10
C ASN A 499 7.76 -9.89 13.15
N ALA A 500 8.73 -9.08 13.48
CA ALA A 500 8.54 -7.95 14.40
C ALA A 500 9.04 -6.68 13.73
N SER A 501 8.30 -5.58 13.86
CA SER A 501 8.77 -4.29 13.39
C SER A 501 8.35 -3.15 14.33
N TYR A 502 9.19 -2.13 14.37
CA TYR A 502 8.94 -0.91 15.10
C TYR A 502 9.38 0.28 14.25
N ALA A 503 8.55 1.30 14.21
CA ALA A 503 8.84 2.57 13.56
C ALA A 503 8.63 3.73 14.52
N TYR A 504 9.55 4.68 14.45
CA TYR A 504 9.43 5.99 15.06
C TYR A 504 9.46 7.04 13.97
N VAL A 505 8.51 7.98 13.99
CA VAL A 505 8.49 9.12 13.08
C VAL A 505 8.10 10.40 13.81
N GLN A 506 8.81 11.47 13.53
CA GLN A 506 8.43 12.81 13.89
C GLN A 506 8.11 13.59 12.63
N ALA A 507 6.83 13.91 12.44
CA ALA A 507 6.32 14.69 11.32
C ALA A 507 5.96 16.09 11.82
N LYS A 508 6.60 17.13 11.31
CA LYS A 508 6.49 18.51 11.81
C LYS A 508 6.34 19.53 10.69
N ASN A 509 5.59 20.58 10.98
CA ASN A 509 5.75 21.84 10.28
C ASN A 509 7.07 22.49 10.75
N ALA A 510 8.00 22.74 9.83
CA ALA A 510 9.35 23.25 10.18
C ALA A 510 9.35 24.71 10.67
N GLU A 511 8.34 25.52 10.31
CA GLU A 511 8.23 26.92 10.73
C GLU A 511 7.68 27.05 12.16
N THR A 512 6.61 26.30 12.45
CA THR A 512 5.93 26.37 13.76
C THR A 512 6.50 25.37 14.76
N ASN A 513 7.30 24.40 14.30
CA ASN A 513 7.81 23.28 15.06
C ASN A 513 6.69 22.40 15.70
N GLU A 514 5.47 22.51 15.20
CA GLU A 514 4.33 21.71 15.63
C GLU A 514 4.24 20.38 14.91
N ASP A 515 3.83 19.34 15.63
CA ASP A 515 3.55 18.03 15.03
C ASP A 515 2.37 18.13 14.07
N LEU A 516 2.49 17.49 12.90
CA LEU A 516 1.40 17.32 11.96
C LEU A 516 0.32 16.38 12.53
N GLN A 517 -0.91 16.55 12.07
CA GLN A 517 -2.07 15.78 12.53
C GLN A 517 -2.05 14.35 11.99
N LYS A 518 -2.76 13.42 12.65
CA LYS A 518 -2.95 12.03 12.22
C LYS A 518 -1.67 11.17 12.13
N ARG A 519 -0.56 11.61 12.74
CA ARG A 519 0.73 10.91 12.72
C ARG A 519 1.11 10.47 14.14
N PRO A 520 0.85 9.20 14.51
CA PRO A 520 1.41 8.65 15.74
C PRO A 520 2.92 8.57 15.61
N ARG A 521 3.64 8.96 16.66
CA ARG A 521 5.10 8.94 16.65
C ARG A 521 5.70 7.55 16.70
N GLN A 522 4.95 6.57 17.21
CA GLN A 522 5.44 5.22 17.43
C GLN A 522 4.41 4.20 16.99
N LYS A 523 4.85 3.22 16.25
CA LYS A 523 4.04 2.06 15.87
C LYS A 523 4.90 0.79 15.97
N ALA A 524 4.33 -0.27 16.48
CA ALA A 524 4.94 -1.59 16.51
C ALA A 524 4.00 -2.64 15.96
N THR A 525 4.56 -3.62 15.28
CA THR A 525 3.83 -4.79 14.81
C THR A 525 4.60 -6.05 15.15
N LEU A 526 3.87 -7.11 15.50
CA LEU A 526 4.42 -8.43 15.75
C LEU A 526 3.50 -9.45 15.11
N SER A 527 4.03 -10.31 14.24
CA SER A 527 3.31 -11.45 13.67
C SER A 527 4.11 -12.71 13.92
N ALA A 528 3.47 -13.72 14.46
CA ALA A 528 4.09 -15.01 14.74
C ALA A 528 3.12 -16.14 14.45
N GLY A 529 3.62 -17.29 14.05
CA GLY A 529 2.77 -18.41 13.80
C GLY A 529 3.51 -19.66 13.38
N LEU A 530 2.69 -20.68 13.12
CA LEU A 530 3.07 -21.95 12.56
C LEU A 530 2.32 -22.12 11.24
N GLN A 531 3.03 -22.53 10.19
CA GLN A 531 2.47 -22.59 8.84
C GLN A 531 3.13 -23.69 8.02
N ASN A 532 2.35 -24.70 7.64
CA ASN A 532 2.80 -25.78 6.76
C ASN A 532 1.74 -26.09 5.68
N GLU A 533 1.99 -27.13 4.89
CA GLU A 533 1.06 -27.53 3.80
C GLU A 533 -0.29 -28.05 4.29
N VAL A 534 -0.39 -28.50 5.55
CA VAL A 534 -1.62 -29.10 6.10
C VAL A 534 -2.42 -28.11 6.93
N TYR A 535 -1.75 -27.37 7.82
CA TYR A 535 -2.44 -26.41 8.70
C TYR A 535 -1.54 -25.24 9.06
N GLY A 536 -2.15 -24.18 9.52
CA GLY A 536 -1.44 -23.04 10.06
C GLY A 536 -2.30 -22.27 11.04
N ILE A 537 -1.60 -21.62 11.97
CA ILE A 537 -2.17 -20.65 12.89
C ILE A 537 -1.19 -19.49 13.06
N SER A 538 -1.69 -18.28 13.01
CA SER A 538 -0.88 -17.09 13.22
C SER A 538 -1.62 -16.04 14.02
N THR A 539 -0.85 -15.23 14.73
CA THR A 539 -1.34 -14.05 15.43
C THR A 539 -0.57 -12.83 14.97
N SER A 540 -1.25 -11.71 14.87
CA SER A 540 -0.65 -10.40 14.59
C SER A 540 -1.06 -9.44 15.70
N ILE A 541 -0.12 -8.63 16.18
CA ILE A 541 -0.34 -7.58 17.15
C ILE A 541 0.08 -6.27 16.51
N VAL A 542 -0.81 -5.28 16.53
CA VAL A 542 -0.54 -3.92 16.07
C VAL A 542 -0.73 -2.97 17.24
N GLY A 543 0.28 -2.18 17.54
CA GLY A 543 0.22 -1.13 18.56
C GLY A 543 0.64 0.21 18.01
N SER A 544 -0.12 1.26 18.31
CA SER A 544 0.13 2.63 17.85
C SER A 544 0.02 3.61 19.01
N SER A 545 0.92 4.58 19.08
CA SER A 545 0.86 5.67 20.06
C SER A 545 -0.23 6.68 19.70
N LYS A 546 -0.54 7.58 20.63
CA LYS A 546 -1.44 8.70 20.38
C LYS A 546 -0.94 9.59 19.25
N SER A 547 -1.87 10.26 18.55
CA SER A 547 -1.58 11.28 17.53
C SER A 547 -2.44 12.51 17.72
N LYS A 548 -2.00 13.66 17.16
CA LYS A 548 -2.86 14.85 17.08
C LYS A 548 -4.05 14.57 16.16
N SER A 549 -5.24 14.95 16.60
CA SER A 549 -6.44 14.98 15.76
C SER A 549 -6.49 16.25 14.90
N TYR A 550 -7.44 16.30 13.99
CA TYR A 550 -7.79 17.52 13.24
C TYR A 550 -8.22 18.65 14.19
N SER A 551 -8.88 18.32 15.28
CA SER A 551 -9.21 19.30 16.32
C SER A 551 -7.99 19.62 17.20
N THR A 552 -7.70 20.90 17.41
CA THR A 552 -6.60 21.33 18.30
C THR A 552 -6.84 21.00 19.77
N GLN A 553 -8.08 20.70 20.14
CA GLN A 553 -8.48 20.40 21.54
C GLN A 553 -8.40 18.90 21.88
N TYR A 554 -8.33 18.02 20.89
CA TYR A 554 -8.41 16.58 21.06
C TYR A 554 -7.19 15.87 20.44
N ASN A 555 -6.90 14.69 20.96
CA ASN A 555 -5.91 13.78 20.41
C ASN A 555 -6.58 12.42 20.17
N ASN A 556 -6.23 11.76 19.08
CA ASN A 556 -6.59 10.37 18.90
C ASN A 556 -5.75 9.54 19.89
N PRO A 557 -6.36 8.71 20.75
CA PRO A 557 -5.62 7.89 21.71
C PRO A 557 -4.80 6.82 20.98
N GLY A 558 -3.77 6.31 21.66
CA GLY A 558 -3.08 5.11 21.18
C GLY A 558 -3.95 3.87 21.36
N TYR A 559 -3.65 2.83 20.59
CA TYR A 559 -4.37 1.56 20.65
C TYR A 559 -3.45 0.36 20.48
N ALA A 560 -3.96 -0.83 20.81
CA ALA A 560 -3.38 -2.10 20.41
C ALA A 560 -4.48 -3.09 20.07
N THR A 561 -4.30 -3.83 18.98
CA THR A 561 -5.19 -4.89 18.54
C THR A 561 -4.43 -6.20 18.37
N ILE A 562 -5.13 -7.30 18.49
CA ILE A 562 -4.62 -8.65 18.30
C ILE A 562 -5.53 -9.36 17.30
N ASP A 563 -4.92 -9.91 16.25
CA ASP A 563 -5.61 -10.68 15.23
C ASP A 563 -5.17 -12.13 15.26
N VAL A 564 -6.05 -13.04 14.88
CA VAL A 564 -5.78 -14.47 14.80
C VAL A 564 -6.29 -15.01 13.47
N ASN A 565 -5.42 -15.74 12.75
CA ASN A 565 -5.78 -16.42 11.53
C ASN A 565 -5.42 -17.91 11.67
N ALA A 566 -6.27 -18.80 11.17
CA ALA A 566 -5.96 -20.21 11.12
C ALA A 566 -6.53 -20.84 9.84
N TYR A 567 -5.86 -21.89 9.35
CA TYR A 567 -6.36 -22.69 8.25
C TYR A 567 -6.01 -24.16 8.45
N TRP A 568 -6.82 -25.02 7.78
CA TRP A 568 -6.60 -26.44 7.71
C TRP A 568 -6.93 -26.96 6.29
N ASN A 569 -5.92 -27.45 5.59
CA ASN A 569 -6.07 -28.16 4.34
C ASN A 569 -6.45 -29.62 4.67
N ILE A 570 -7.73 -29.94 4.68
CA ILE A 570 -8.25 -31.29 4.94
C ILE A 570 -7.66 -32.28 3.93
N ASN A 571 -7.53 -31.82 2.70
CA ASN A 571 -6.87 -32.49 1.58
C ASN A 571 -6.45 -31.44 0.54
N PRO A 572 -5.76 -31.80 -0.56
CA PRO A 572 -5.33 -30.80 -1.56
C PRO A 572 -6.45 -29.96 -2.17
N ASN A 573 -7.69 -30.46 -2.13
CA ASN A 573 -8.85 -29.83 -2.75
C ASN A 573 -9.70 -29.00 -1.77
N ILE A 574 -9.58 -29.21 -0.46
CA ILE A 574 -10.46 -28.58 0.54
C ILE A 574 -9.63 -27.89 1.62
N LYS A 575 -9.79 -26.57 1.73
CA LYS A 575 -9.20 -25.73 2.78
C LYS A 575 -10.32 -25.12 3.62
N LEU A 576 -10.26 -25.30 4.94
CA LEU A 576 -11.01 -24.51 5.90
C LEU A 576 -10.14 -23.39 6.42
N PHE A 577 -10.73 -22.23 6.75
CA PHE A 577 -10.00 -21.12 7.35
C PHE A 577 -10.91 -20.28 8.26
N THR A 578 -10.27 -19.56 9.17
CA THR A 578 -10.92 -18.56 10.04
C THR A 578 -10.02 -17.35 10.21
N ASN A 579 -10.63 -16.17 10.23
CA ASN A 579 -9.97 -14.90 10.47
C ASN A 579 -10.71 -14.19 11.60
N ILE A 580 -9.99 -13.71 12.59
CA ILE A 580 -10.52 -12.91 13.69
C ILE A 580 -9.63 -11.67 13.79
N GLU A 581 -10.11 -10.58 13.26
CA GLU A 581 -9.49 -9.27 13.40
C GLU A 581 -9.91 -8.66 14.72
N ASN A 582 -8.97 -8.08 15.47
CA ASN A 582 -9.23 -7.41 16.74
C ASN A 582 -10.00 -8.30 17.74
N ILE A 583 -9.45 -9.47 18.07
CA ILE A 583 -10.09 -10.48 18.94
C ILE A 583 -10.56 -9.90 20.29
N GLY A 584 -9.87 -8.85 20.79
CA GLY A 584 -10.21 -8.16 22.03
C GLY A 584 -11.39 -7.19 21.91
N ASP A 585 -11.95 -7.02 20.73
CA ASP A 585 -13.03 -6.06 20.43
C ASP A 585 -12.69 -4.62 20.93
N VAL A 586 -11.44 -4.23 20.73
CA VAL A 586 -10.95 -2.91 21.16
C VAL A 586 -11.53 -1.85 20.23
N GLN A 587 -12.40 -1.00 20.74
CA GLN A 587 -12.83 0.20 20.03
C GLN A 587 -11.80 1.31 20.26
N TYR A 588 -11.22 1.83 19.21
CA TYR A 588 -10.32 2.96 19.26
C TYR A 588 -10.76 4.06 18.30
N GLU A 589 -10.48 5.28 18.71
CA GLU A 589 -10.81 6.47 17.94
C GLU A 589 -9.77 6.69 16.85
N THR A 590 -10.23 6.86 15.61
CA THR A 590 -9.36 7.05 14.45
C THR A 590 -9.22 8.50 14.05
N GLU A 591 -10.31 9.28 14.16
CA GLU A 591 -10.33 10.70 13.85
C GLU A 591 -11.50 11.40 14.56
N TYR A 592 -11.34 12.69 14.83
CA TYR A 592 -12.40 13.54 15.37
C TYR A 592 -13.42 13.91 14.27
N SER A 593 -14.70 13.71 14.52
CA SER A 593 -15.76 13.94 13.55
C SER A 593 -16.40 15.32 13.64
N SER A 594 -16.75 15.77 14.85
CA SER A 594 -17.47 17.06 15.02
C SER A 594 -17.40 17.63 16.43
N GLY A 595 -17.87 18.88 16.58
CA GLY A 595 -17.73 19.80 17.73
C GLY A 595 -18.17 19.34 19.12
N ASN A 596 -18.66 18.12 19.33
CA ASN A 596 -19.16 17.64 20.61
C ASN A 596 -18.43 16.41 21.14
N GLY A 597 -17.15 16.18 20.78
CA GLY A 597 -16.41 15.01 21.23
C GLY A 597 -16.86 13.73 20.53
N ILE A 598 -17.34 13.81 19.30
CA ILE A 598 -17.71 12.66 18.48
C ILE A 598 -16.53 12.25 17.63
N TYR A 599 -16.20 10.96 17.66
CA TYR A 599 -15.06 10.39 16.95
C TYR A 599 -15.51 9.31 15.98
N TYR A 600 -14.76 9.16 14.90
CA TYR A 600 -14.78 7.94 14.09
C TYR A 600 -14.06 6.83 14.83
N ILE A 601 -14.58 5.61 14.75
CA ILE A 601 -14.04 4.41 15.41
C ILE A 601 -13.74 3.31 14.41
N ASN A 602 -12.88 2.36 14.78
CA ASN A 602 -12.33 1.32 13.90
C ASN A 602 -13.31 0.19 13.50
N GLY A 603 -14.55 0.20 13.95
CA GLY A 603 -15.54 -0.84 13.64
C GLY A 603 -15.49 -2.10 14.51
N GLY A 604 -14.58 -2.19 15.52
CA GLY A 604 -14.53 -3.31 16.47
C GLY A 604 -13.99 -4.62 15.89
N ARG A 605 -14.41 -5.75 16.48
CA ARG A 605 -14.01 -7.09 16.05
C ARG A 605 -14.71 -7.46 14.73
N GLN A 606 -13.96 -8.20 13.87
CA GLN A 606 -14.45 -8.83 12.65
C GLN A 606 -14.03 -10.31 12.66
N ALA A 607 -14.95 -11.22 12.95
CA ALA A 607 -14.69 -12.65 12.95
C ALA A 607 -15.39 -13.35 11.77
N SER A 608 -14.69 -14.28 11.15
CA SER A 608 -15.21 -15.02 10.00
C SER A 608 -14.68 -16.45 9.92
N VAL A 609 -15.41 -17.30 9.20
CA VAL A 609 -15.03 -18.66 8.86
C VAL A 609 -15.39 -18.95 7.41
N GLY A 610 -14.54 -19.68 6.71
CA GLY A 610 -14.72 -19.97 5.30
C GLY A 610 -14.17 -21.31 4.86
N VAL A 611 -14.55 -21.68 3.64
CA VAL A 611 -14.09 -22.88 2.95
C VAL A 611 -13.70 -22.57 1.52
N THR A 612 -12.59 -23.15 1.07
CA THR A 612 -12.17 -23.12 -0.33
C THR A 612 -12.16 -24.54 -0.88
N PHE A 613 -12.82 -24.72 -2.03
CA PHE A 613 -12.72 -25.93 -2.85
C PHE A 613 -11.83 -25.64 -4.06
N LYS A 614 -10.87 -26.50 -4.32
CA LYS A 614 -9.93 -26.43 -5.45
C LYS A 614 -10.10 -27.64 -6.36
N TYR A 615 -9.99 -27.43 -7.68
CA TYR A 615 -10.13 -28.44 -8.72
C TYR A 615 -8.89 -28.51 -9.61
#